data_48eed02178616d9cdd5b3e59aa67d5d1
#
_entry.id   48eed02178616d9cdd5b3e59aa67d5d1
#
_cell.length_a   1.000
_cell.length_b   1.000
_cell.length_c   1.000
_cell.angle_alpha   90.00
_cell.angle_beta   90.00
_cell.angle_gamma   90.00
#
_symmetry.space_group_name_H-M   'P 1'
#
loop_
_entity.id
_entity.type
_entity.pdbx_description
1 polymer ?
#
loop_
_entity_poly.entity_id
_entity_poly.type
_entity_poly.pdbx_seq_one_letter_code
_entity_poly.pdbx_strand_id
1 'polypeptide(L)'
;YREAITYYTQEAYMQAADLLKFLISQTDYTHYEYVERLANIYRIQEDLMQEKQLLLAARSSIRNLEFSEGIIKRIDQRLAKIDQFPRSSAAYNQ
;
A
#
# COMPACT_ATOMS: atom_id res chain seq x y z
N TYR A 1 11.38 9.59 4.62
CA TYR A 1 9.92 9.72 4.68
C TYR A 1 9.44 11.11 4.28
N ARG A 2 10.09 12.13 4.81
CA ARG A 2 9.73 13.52 4.44
C ARG A 2 9.92 13.75 2.96
N GLU A 3 11.01 13.21 2.39
CA GLU A 3 11.26 13.32 0.97
C GLU A 3 10.19 12.61 0.16
N ALA A 4 9.71 11.46 0.64
CA ALA A 4 8.66 10.73 -0.04
C ALA A 4 7.36 11.55 -0.08
N ILE A 5 7.05 12.26 1.00
CA ILE A 5 5.87 13.12 1.04
C ILE A 5 6.00 14.26 0.02
N THR A 6 7.19 14.86 -0.07
CA THR A 6 7.42 15.94 -1.04
C THR A 6 7.17 15.44 -2.47
N TYR A 7 7.71 14.29 -2.82
CA TYR A 7 7.51 13.73 -4.15
C TYR A 7 6.05 13.39 -4.40
N TYR A 8 5.36 12.88 -3.38
CA TYR A 8 3.94 12.55 -3.50
C TYR A 8 3.12 13.79 -3.85
N THR A 9 3.35 14.89 -3.13
CA THR A 9 2.58 16.12 -3.36
C THR A 9 2.92 16.78 -4.69
N GLN A 10 4.08 16.48 -5.23
CA GLN A 10 4.50 16.99 -6.54
C GLN A 10 4.14 16.01 -7.66
N GLU A 11 3.38 14.98 -7.33
CA GLU A 11 2.95 13.96 -8.29
C GLU A 11 4.10 13.18 -8.92
N ALA A 12 5.26 13.20 -8.28
CA ALA A 12 6.39 12.39 -8.70
C ALA A 12 6.28 11.00 -8.06
N TYR A 13 5.23 10.29 -8.42
CA TYR A 13 4.87 9.07 -7.71
C TYR A 13 5.92 7.97 -7.80
N MET A 14 6.64 7.91 -8.92
CA MET A 14 7.64 6.88 -9.09
C MET A 14 8.78 7.03 -8.08
N GLN A 15 9.27 8.26 -7.91
CA GLN A 15 10.33 8.55 -6.95
C GLN A 15 9.85 8.32 -5.53
N ALA A 16 8.63 8.75 -5.24
CA ALA A 16 8.04 8.54 -3.93
C ALA A 16 7.89 7.06 -3.62
N ALA A 17 7.45 6.28 -4.60
CA ALA A 17 7.30 4.85 -4.42
C ALA A 17 8.63 4.18 -4.13
N ASP A 18 9.69 4.55 -4.85
CA ASP A 18 11.00 3.97 -4.64
C ASP A 18 11.52 4.26 -3.23
N LEU A 19 11.35 5.50 -2.77
CA LEU A 19 11.79 5.86 -1.43
C LEU A 19 10.97 5.13 -0.36
N LEU A 20 9.68 5.02 -0.56
CA LEU A 20 8.83 4.30 0.40
C LEU A 20 9.17 2.82 0.44
N LYS A 21 9.46 2.21 -0.70
CA LYS A 21 9.89 0.81 -0.73
C LYS A 21 11.16 0.61 0.09
N PHE A 22 12.09 1.54 -0.05
CA PHE A 22 13.32 1.49 0.73
C PHE A 22 13.02 1.59 2.23
N LEU A 23 12.20 2.55 2.62
CA LEU A 23 11.86 2.75 4.03
C LEU A 23 11.11 1.55 4.60
N ILE A 24 10.21 0.98 3.84
CA ILE A 24 9.47 -0.21 4.26
C ILE A 24 10.44 -1.37 4.49
N SER A 25 11.38 -1.55 3.58
CA SER A 25 12.39 -2.60 3.71
C SER A 25 13.26 -2.39 4.94
N GLN A 26 13.67 -1.14 5.20
CA GLN A 26 14.50 -0.82 6.36
C GLN A 26 13.79 -1.05 7.68
N THR A 27 12.49 -0.91 7.70
CA THR A 27 11.69 -1.02 8.93
C THR A 27 10.93 -2.33 9.05
N ASP A 28 11.11 -3.25 8.09
CA ASP A 28 10.45 -4.56 8.09
C ASP A 28 8.93 -4.43 8.20
N TYR A 29 8.35 -3.43 7.51
CA TYR A 29 6.91 -3.20 7.50
C TYR A 29 6.34 -2.76 8.86
N THR A 30 7.20 -2.41 9.82
CA THR A 30 6.73 -2.06 11.17
C THR A 30 6.07 -0.69 11.22
N HIS A 31 6.35 0.16 10.23
CA HIS A 31 5.73 1.49 10.16
C HIS A 31 4.65 1.47 9.10
N TYR A 32 3.44 1.14 9.52
CA TYR A 32 2.33 0.95 8.58
C TYR A 32 2.03 2.20 7.75
N GLU A 33 2.35 3.38 8.26
CA GLU A 33 2.09 4.60 7.49
C GLU A 33 2.87 4.62 6.18
N TYR A 34 4.06 4.03 6.15
CA TYR A 34 4.81 3.92 4.89
C TYR A 34 4.09 3.00 3.90
N VAL A 35 3.60 1.89 4.43
CA VAL A 35 2.84 0.94 3.62
C VAL A 35 1.59 1.61 3.05
N GLU A 36 0.88 2.34 3.89
CA GLU A 36 -0.35 3.00 3.48
C GLU A 36 -0.09 4.06 2.41
N ARG A 37 0.99 4.82 2.56
CA ARG A 37 1.37 5.83 1.56
C ARG A 37 1.69 5.18 0.22
N LEU A 38 2.45 4.09 0.26
CA LEU A 38 2.79 3.39 -0.99
C LEU A 38 1.55 2.77 -1.61
N ALA A 39 0.68 2.19 -0.80
CA ALA A 39 -0.57 1.64 -1.30
C ALA A 39 -1.42 2.71 -2.00
N ASN A 40 -1.46 3.91 -1.44
CA ASN A 40 -2.19 5.03 -2.06
C ASN A 40 -1.59 5.39 -3.42
N ILE A 41 -0.27 5.38 -3.53
CA ILE A 41 0.38 5.66 -4.80
C ILE A 41 -0.03 4.62 -5.84
N TYR A 42 0.04 3.35 -5.48
CA TYR A 42 -0.35 2.28 -6.41
C TYR A 42 -1.81 2.45 -6.84
N ARG A 43 -2.69 2.84 -5.92
CA ARG A 43 -4.09 3.04 -6.26
C ARG A 43 -4.27 4.18 -7.24
N ILE A 44 -3.55 5.29 -7.04
CA ILE A 44 -3.61 6.43 -7.96
C ILE A 44 -3.11 6.01 -9.34
N GLN A 45 -2.09 5.17 -9.40
CA GLN A 45 -1.55 4.66 -10.65
C GLN A 45 -2.40 3.53 -11.24
N GLU A 46 -3.47 3.16 -10.55
CA GLU A 46 -4.35 2.05 -10.95
C GLU A 46 -3.61 0.72 -11.04
N ASP A 47 -2.58 0.58 -10.22
CA ASP A 47 -1.79 -0.65 -10.16
C ASP A 47 -2.26 -1.50 -8.98
N LEU A 48 -3.45 -2.04 -9.11
CA LEU A 48 -4.09 -2.79 -8.02
C LEU A 48 -3.35 -4.06 -7.67
N MET A 49 -2.66 -4.65 -8.64
CA MET A 49 -1.87 -5.85 -8.39
C MET A 49 -0.74 -5.56 -7.40
N GLN A 50 -0.01 -4.46 -7.64
CA GLN A 50 1.07 -4.06 -6.75
C GLN A 50 0.55 -3.67 -5.37
N GLU A 51 -0.58 -2.98 -5.34
CA GLU A 51 -1.20 -2.62 -4.06
C GLU A 51 -1.54 -3.88 -3.28
N LYS A 52 -2.13 -4.87 -3.93
CA LYS A 52 -2.50 -6.12 -3.27
C LYS A 52 -1.27 -6.85 -2.75
N GLN A 53 -0.24 -6.96 -3.56
CA GLN A 53 0.99 -7.64 -3.14
C GLN A 53 1.63 -6.96 -1.94
N LEU A 54 1.66 -5.63 -1.95
CA LEU A 54 2.20 -4.85 -0.83
C LEU A 54 1.43 -5.13 0.46
N LEU A 55 0.11 -5.10 0.37
CA LEU A 55 -0.73 -5.30 1.55
C LEU A 55 -0.61 -6.71 2.11
N LEU A 56 -0.52 -7.71 1.23
CA LEU A 56 -0.34 -9.09 1.68
C LEU A 56 1.02 -9.28 2.36
N ALA A 57 2.06 -8.68 1.80
CA ALA A 57 3.39 -8.74 2.39
C ALA A 57 3.41 -8.06 3.76
N ALA A 58 2.80 -6.89 3.86
CA ALA A 58 2.73 -6.18 5.13
C ALA A 58 1.95 -6.97 6.16
N ARG A 59 0.83 -7.54 5.77
CA ARG A 59 0.01 -8.35 6.67
C ARG A 59 0.81 -9.52 7.23
N SER A 60 1.55 -10.19 6.36
CA SER A 60 2.38 -11.32 6.77
C SER A 60 3.48 -10.89 7.74
N SER A 61 4.11 -9.75 7.47
CA SER A 61 5.24 -9.28 8.29
C SER A 61 4.80 -8.81 9.67
N ILE A 62 3.65 -8.13 9.76
CA ILE A 62 3.24 -7.53 11.03
C ILE A 62 2.35 -8.44 11.87
N ARG A 63 1.92 -9.57 11.31
CA ARG A 63 0.99 -10.47 12.01
C ARG A 63 1.51 -10.89 13.38
N ASN A 64 2.81 -11.05 13.50
CA ASN A 64 3.42 -11.55 14.73
C ASN A 64 3.82 -10.45 15.70
N LEU A 65 3.55 -9.19 15.36
CA LEU A 65 3.87 -8.07 16.24
C LEU A 65 2.75 -7.88 17.24
N GLU A 66 3.14 -7.45 18.45
CA GLU A 66 2.15 -7.09 19.45
C GLU A 66 1.32 -5.91 18.96
N PHE A 67 0.04 -5.90 19.34
CA PHE A 67 -0.88 -4.81 19.03
C PHE A 67 -1.06 -4.58 17.53
N SER A 68 -0.93 -5.65 16.75
CA SER A 68 -1.07 -5.53 15.29
C SER A 68 -2.51 -5.65 14.81
N GLU A 69 -3.45 -5.99 15.68
CA GLU A 69 -4.83 -6.29 15.28
C GLU A 69 -5.49 -5.15 14.52
N GLY A 70 -5.32 -3.90 15.01
CA GLY A 70 -5.90 -2.74 14.34
C GLY A 70 -5.33 -2.53 12.96
N ILE A 71 -4.04 -2.76 12.81
CA ILE A 71 -3.36 -2.60 11.52
C ILE A 71 -3.81 -3.69 10.56
N ILE A 72 -3.89 -4.93 11.03
CA ILE A 72 -4.37 -6.05 10.21
C ILE A 72 -5.78 -5.76 9.71
N LYS A 73 -6.65 -5.25 10.58
CA LYS A 73 -8.02 -4.91 10.20
C LYS A 73 -8.03 -3.86 9.08
N ARG A 74 -7.18 -2.84 9.18
CA ARG A 74 -7.08 -1.81 8.14
C ARG A 74 -6.61 -2.39 6.83
N ILE A 75 -5.63 -3.29 6.88
CA ILE A 75 -5.14 -3.96 5.69
C ILE A 75 -6.25 -4.79 5.05
N ASP A 76 -6.97 -5.55 5.86
CA ASP A 76 -8.05 -6.40 5.35
C ASP A 76 -9.15 -5.56 4.70
N GLN A 77 -9.45 -4.40 5.26
CA GLN A 77 -10.45 -3.50 4.67
C GLN A 77 -9.98 -2.98 3.31
N ARG A 78 -8.71 -2.65 3.18
CA ARG A 78 -8.16 -2.21 1.89
C ARG A 78 -8.18 -3.34 0.87
N LEU A 79 -7.82 -4.54 1.29
CA LEU A 79 -7.84 -5.70 0.40
C LEU A 79 -9.24 -5.98 -0.11
N ALA A 80 -10.23 -5.84 0.76
CA ALA A 80 -11.62 -6.04 0.36
C ALA A 80 -12.04 -5.05 -0.72
N LYS A 81 -11.59 -3.81 -0.62
CA LYS A 81 -11.89 -2.81 -1.64
C LYS A 81 -11.22 -3.13 -2.96
N ILE A 82 -10.01 -3.65 -2.92
CA ILE A 82 -9.31 -4.04 -4.15
C ILE A 82 -10.09 -5.12 -4.89
N ASP A 83 -10.64 -6.07 -4.15
CA ASP A 83 -11.41 -7.14 -4.76
C ASP A 83 -12.65 -6.62 -5.49
N GLN A 84 -13.16 -5.48 -5.08
CA GLN A 84 -14.30 -4.88 -5.75
C GLN A 84 -13.91 -4.13 -7.03
N PHE A 85 -12.76 -3.45 -7.02
CA PHE A 85 -12.32 -2.64 -8.15
C PHE A 85 -12.12 -3.44 -9.43
N PRO A 86 -11.43 -4.58 -9.41
CA PRO A 86 -11.23 -5.34 -10.64
C PRO A 86 -12.55 -5.76 -11.27
N ARG A 87 -13.53 -6.08 -10.46
CA ARG A 87 -14.85 -6.45 -10.98
C ARG A 87 -15.52 -5.28 -11.68
N SER A 88 -15.43 -4.09 -11.09
CA SER A 88 -15.97 -2.89 -11.70
C SER A 88 -15.29 -2.61 -13.02
N SER A 89 -13.96 -2.72 -13.05
CA SER A 89 -13.21 -2.51 -14.28
C SER A 89 -13.59 -3.51 -15.35
N ALA A 90 -13.76 -4.76 -14.97
CA ALA A 90 -14.16 -5.79 -15.91
C ALA A 90 -15.54 -5.49 -16.48
N ALA A 91 -16.43 -4.98 -15.64
CA ALA A 91 -17.77 -4.62 -16.10
C ALA A 91 -17.72 -3.51 -17.14
N TYR A 92 -16.84 -2.54 -16.96
CA TYR A 92 -16.68 -1.47 -17.92
C TYR A 92 -16.17 -1.97 -19.26
N ASN A 93 -15.33 -2.96 -19.24
CA ASN A 93 -14.67 -3.43 -20.43
C ASN A 93 -15.53 -4.38 -21.24
N GLN A 94 -16.70 -4.64 -20.75
CA GLN A 94 -17.63 -5.49 -21.46
C GLN A 94 -18.73 -4.67 -22.10
#